data_55e4a606ba5e7f51174beb931d280261
#
_entry.id   55e4a606ba5e7f51174beb931d280261
#
_cell.length_a   1.000
_cell.length_b   1.000
_cell.length_c   1.000
_cell.angle_alpha   90.00
_cell.angle_beta   90.00
_cell.angle_gamma   90.00
#
_symmetry.space_group_name_H-M   'P 1'
#
loop_
_entity.id
_entity.type
_entity.pdbx_description
1 polymer ?
#
loop_
_entity_poly.entity_id
_entity_poly.type
_entity_poly.pdbx_seq_one_letter_code
_entity_poly.pdbx_strand_id
1 'polypeptide(L)' 'MLGYTEKDIQAFGNSLTWAIDTAKAQGDEQNYKELLMVWDFFEGLLAEGYVV' A
#
# COMPACT_ATOMS: atom_id res chain seq x y z
N MET A 1 -10.91 -7.33 -17.43
CA MET A 1 -9.61 -6.70 -17.27
C MET A 1 -9.62 -5.72 -16.11
N LEU A 2 -8.65 -5.83 -15.26
CA LEU A 2 -8.53 -4.91 -14.12
C LEU A 2 -7.59 -3.79 -14.50
N GLY A 3 -8.15 -2.67 -14.89
CA GLY A 3 -7.36 -1.48 -15.18
C GLY A 3 -7.49 -0.51 -14.02
N TYR A 4 -6.39 -0.22 -13.37
CA TYR A 4 -6.39 0.77 -12.31
C TYR A 4 -5.84 2.09 -12.86
N THR A 5 -6.54 3.16 -12.58
CA THR A 5 -6.08 4.49 -12.97
C THR A 5 -5.01 4.96 -11.99
N GLU A 6 -4.24 5.97 -12.41
CA GLU A 6 -3.25 6.60 -11.55
C GLU A 6 -3.90 7.11 -10.26
N LYS A 7 -5.11 7.61 -10.37
CA LYS A 7 -5.87 8.13 -9.22
C LYS A 7 -6.20 7.02 -8.23
N ASP A 8 -6.58 5.84 -8.75
CA ASP A 8 -6.86 4.67 -7.91
C ASP A 8 -5.61 4.23 -7.15
N ILE A 9 -4.48 4.22 -7.82
CA ILE A 9 -3.21 3.84 -7.24
C ILE A 9 -2.80 4.83 -6.15
N GLN A 10 -2.97 6.13 -6.39
CA GLN A 10 -2.70 7.15 -5.39
C GLN A 10 -3.57 6.98 -4.16
N ALA A 11 -4.86 6.73 -4.36
CA ALA A 11 -5.80 6.53 -3.26
C ALA A 11 -5.41 5.33 -2.41
N PHE A 12 -5.03 4.22 -3.05
CA PHE A 12 -4.58 3.02 -2.36
C PHE A 12 -3.29 3.31 -1.57
N GLY A 13 -2.32 3.96 -2.20
CA GLY A 13 -1.06 4.31 -1.55
C GLY A 13 -1.26 5.19 -0.33
N ASN A 14 -2.14 6.18 -0.43
CA ASN A 14 -2.45 7.08 0.67
C ASN A 14 -3.10 6.32 1.84
N SER A 15 -4.05 5.44 1.54
CA SER A 15 -4.72 4.63 2.55
C SER A 15 -3.74 3.69 3.25
N LEU A 16 -2.85 3.09 2.48
CA LEU A 16 -1.86 2.17 3.02
C LEU A 16 -0.86 2.90 3.90
N THR A 17 -0.39 4.07 3.48
CA THR A 17 0.51 4.90 4.28
C THR A 17 -0.14 5.28 5.61
N TRP A 18 -1.41 5.69 5.56
CA TRP A 18 -2.16 6.04 6.77
C TRP A 18 -2.25 4.84 7.72
N ALA A 19 -2.55 3.66 7.18
CA ALA A 19 -2.67 2.45 7.98
C ALA A 19 -1.33 2.07 8.64
N ILE A 20 -0.23 2.20 7.90
CA ILE A 20 1.11 1.93 8.43
C ILE A 20 1.44 2.88 9.57
N ASP A 21 1.22 4.17 9.36
CA ASP A 21 1.49 5.19 10.37
C ASP A 21 0.63 4.97 11.62
N THR A 22 -0.63 4.59 11.43
CA THR A 22 -1.55 4.32 12.53
C THR A 22 -1.09 3.11 13.34
N ALA A 23 -0.70 2.03 12.68
CA ALA A 23 -0.20 0.84 13.35
C ALA A 23 1.06 1.15 14.16
N LYS A 24 1.95 1.95 13.58
CA LYS A 24 3.18 2.37 14.25
C LYS A 24 2.86 3.20 15.49
N ALA A 25 1.95 4.15 15.37
CA ALA A 25 1.56 5.02 16.49
C ALA A 25 0.91 4.23 17.63
N GLN A 26 0.18 3.17 17.30
CA GLN A 26 -0.49 2.32 18.29
C GLN A 26 0.43 1.25 18.88
N GLY A 27 1.64 1.10 18.34
CA GLY A 27 2.55 0.07 18.78
C GLY A 27 2.13 -1.34 18.39
N ASP A 28 1.30 -1.47 17.35
CA ASP A 28 0.82 -2.75 16.85
C ASP A 28 1.84 -3.33 15.88
N GLU A 29 2.86 -3.98 16.43
CA GLU A 29 3.97 -4.51 15.64
C GLU A 29 3.56 -5.56 14.64
N GLN A 30 2.62 -6.42 14.99
CA GLN A 30 2.14 -7.46 14.09
C GLN A 30 1.50 -6.85 12.85
N ASN A 31 0.57 -5.94 13.07
CA ASN A 31 -0.12 -5.26 11.98
C ASN A 31 0.85 -4.40 11.15
N TYR A 32 1.78 -3.76 11.81
CA TYR A 32 2.80 -2.95 11.14
C TYR A 32 3.61 -3.80 10.16
N LYS A 33 4.08 -4.97 10.60
CA LYS A 33 4.84 -5.88 9.75
C LYS A 33 4.01 -6.35 8.54
N GLU A 34 2.75 -6.70 8.78
CA GLU A 34 1.86 -7.13 7.71
C GLU A 34 1.64 -6.04 6.68
N LEU A 35 1.48 -4.80 7.14
CA LEU A 35 1.29 -3.66 6.26
C LEU A 35 2.54 -3.36 5.44
N LEU A 36 3.73 -3.55 6.02
CA LEU A 36 4.97 -3.38 5.26
C LEU A 36 5.09 -4.42 4.15
N MET A 37 4.62 -5.63 4.37
CA MET A 37 4.58 -6.65 3.33
C MET A 37 3.65 -6.25 2.20
N VAL A 38 2.49 -5.71 2.55
CA VAL A 38 1.54 -5.22 1.55
C VAL A 38 2.15 -4.06 0.76
N TRP A 39 2.85 -3.17 1.42
CA TRP A 39 3.53 -2.05 0.78
C TRP A 39 4.56 -2.53 -0.23
N ASP A 40 5.36 -3.50 0.16
CA ASP A 40 6.38 -4.08 -0.72
C ASP A 40 5.75 -4.68 -1.98
N PHE A 41 4.66 -5.42 -1.80
CA PHE A 41 3.90 -5.98 -2.90
C PHE A 41 3.36 -4.89 -3.83
N PHE A 42 2.86 -3.81 -3.25
CA PHE A 42 2.32 -2.67 -3.97
C PHE A 42 3.41 -2.00 -4.83
N GLU A 43 4.58 -1.78 -4.26
CA GLU A 43 5.71 -1.21 -5.00
C GLU A 43 6.12 -2.11 -6.16
N GLY A 44 6.10 -3.41 -5.95
CA GLY A 44 6.39 -4.39 -7.00
C GLY A 44 5.41 -4.28 -8.17
N LEU A 45 4.13 -4.12 -7.88
CA LEU A 45 3.12 -3.95 -8.91
C LEU A 45 3.35 -2.66 -9.72
N LEU A 46 3.72 -1.58 -9.05
CA LEU A 46 4.01 -0.32 -9.72
C LEU A 46 5.22 -0.45 -10.63
N ALA A 47 6.25 -1.13 -10.16
CA ALA A 47 7.48 -1.34 -10.93
C ALA A 47 7.23 -2.16 -12.19
N GLU A 48 6.26 -3.07 -12.16
CA GLU A 48 5.92 -3.92 -13.30
C GLU A 48 4.93 -3.27 -14.27
N GLY A 49 4.44 -2.09 -13.94
CA GLY A 49 3.60 -1.32 -14.85
C GLY A 49 2.15 -1.77 -14.94
N TYR A 50 1.58 -2.22 -13.85
CA TYR A 50 0.17 -2.60 -13.82
C TYR A 50 -0.78 -1.41 -13.78
N VAL A 51 -0.25 -0.22 -13.80
CA VAL A 51 -1.05 1.02 -13.83
C VAL A 51 -1.43 1.32 -15.27
N VAL A 52 -2.68 1.62 -15.48
CA VAL A 52 -3.20 1.96 -16.80
C VAL A 52 -3.30 3.47 -16.97
#